data_fc559a9f61c0bf978e7b8263e2bc1cea
#
_entry.id   fc559a9f61c0bf978e7b8263e2bc1cea
#
_cell.length_a   1.000
_cell.length_b   1.000
_cell.length_c   1.000
_cell.angle_alpha   90.00
_cell.angle_beta   90.00
_cell.angle_gamma   90.00
#
_symmetry.space_group_name_H-M   'P 1'
#
loop_
_entity.id
_entity.type
_entity.pdbx_description
1 polymer ?
#
loop_
_entity_poly.entity_id
_entity_poly.type
_entity_poly.pdbx_seq_one_letter_code
_entity_poly.pdbx_strand_id
1 'polypeptide(L)'
;MGYRWNWGILFSPEPGGTGTYLHYLIVGLGWSIATALCAWVMALVIGSIVGTLRTTNNRWVVRLGNGYVEIFRNIPLIVQMFLWFFVMPELVPKGLGDAIKQMPPPWGAFVPAVLCLGMFTSVRVAEQVRAGIQSLPRGQRMAGTAMGLTSMQTYRYVLLPQAFRIILPPLTSEFMNIIKNSSVALTIGLMELTARARAMQEMSFKVFEAFAAATVLYLLTNLVVVVLMRLVESKVRVPGLIAAGGNISAGH
;
A
#
# COMPACT_ATOMS: atom_id res chain seq x y z
N MET A 1 -41.27 10.09 2.16
CA MET A 1 -40.75 10.89 1.03
C MET A 1 -39.55 10.15 0.45
N GLY A 2 -39.61 9.78 -0.85
CA GLY A 2 -38.49 9.08 -1.51
C GLY A 2 -37.36 10.08 -1.86
N TYR A 3 -36.09 9.65 -1.73
CA TYR A 3 -34.93 10.42 -2.17
C TYR A 3 -35.01 10.67 -3.70
N ARG A 4 -34.79 11.93 -4.12
CA ARG A 4 -34.79 12.29 -5.54
C ARG A 4 -33.34 12.17 -6.08
N TRP A 5 -33.09 11.10 -6.81
CA TRP A 5 -31.80 10.86 -7.49
C TRP A 5 -31.55 11.90 -8.58
N ASN A 6 -30.34 12.40 -8.65
CA ASN A 6 -29.90 13.32 -9.70
C ASN A 6 -28.47 12.97 -10.17
N TRP A 7 -28.36 11.95 -10.98
CA TRP A 7 -27.07 11.55 -11.56
C TRP A 7 -26.50 12.59 -12.55
N GLY A 8 -27.34 13.49 -13.09
CA GLY A 8 -26.92 14.61 -13.93
C GLY A 8 -25.97 15.58 -13.21
N ILE A 9 -25.98 15.58 -11.87
CA ILE A 9 -25.07 16.42 -11.06
C ILE A 9 -23.60 16.16 -11.39
N LEU A 10 -23.23 14.95 -11.73
CA LEU A 10 -21.84 14.59 -12.07
C LEU A 10 -21.31 15.38 -13.27
N PHE A 11 -22.18 15.78 -14.18
CA PHE A 11 -21.85 16.54 -15.38
C PHE A 11 -22.10 18.05 -15.23
N SER A 12 -22.60 18.47 -14.08
CA SER A 12 -22.80 19.89 -13.76
C SER A 12 -21.46 20.54 -13.40
N PRO A 13 -21.29 21.84 -13.68
CA PRO A 13 -20.10 22.60 -13.27
C PRO A 13 -19.93 22.56 -11.75
N GLU A 14 -18.69 22.35 -11.31
CA GLU A 14 -18.36 22.49 -9.89
C GLU A 14 -18.17 23.98 -9.54
N PRO A 15 -18.46 24.42 -8.30
CA PRO A 15 -18.39 25.84 -7.92
C PRO A 15 -16.98 26.46 -7.99
N GLY A 16 -15.92 25.66 -8.00
CA GLY A 16 -14.53 26.11 -8.17
C GLY A 16 -14.15 26.46 -9.62
N GLY A 17 -15.04 26.19 -10.59
CA GLY A 17 -14.89 26.63 -11.98
C GLY A 17 -13.89 25.84 -12.83
N THR A 18 -13.36 24.74 -12.36
CA THR A 18 -12.32 23.95 -13.06
C THR A 18 -12.87 22.83 -13.94
N GLY A 19 -14.19 22.58 -13.92
CA GLY A 19 -14.84 21.54 -14.70
C GLY A 19 -16.11 21.00 -14.07
N THR A 20 -16.44 19.76 -14.39
CA THR A 20 -17.60 19.06 -13.83
C THR A 20 -17.27 18.36 -12.53
N TYR A 21 -18.27 18.00 -11.72
CA TYR A 21 -18.06 17.20 -10.52
C TYR A 21 -17.41 15.84 -10.83
N LEU A 22 -17.69 15.25 -11.99
CA LEU A 22 -17.00 14.01 -12.40
C LEU A 22 -15.50 14.26 -12.61
N HIS A 23 -15.12 15.34 -13.29
CA HIS A 23 -13.72 15.74 -13.45
C HIS A 23 -13.05 15.98 -12.09
N TYR A 24 -13.75 16.67 -11.19
CA TYR A 24 -13.28 16.90 -9.82
C TYR A 24 -12.97 15.59 -9.07
N LEU A 25 -13.85 14.59 -9.16
CA LEU A 25 -13.62 13.26 -8.58
C LEU A 25 -12.46 12.51 -9.24
N ILE A 26 -12.33 12.58 -10.57
CA ILE A 26 -11.23 11.95 -11.31
C ILE A 26 -9.87 12.54 -10.90
N VAL A 27 -9.77 13.84 -10.71
CA VAL A 27 -8.55 14.47 -10.20
C VAL A 27 -8.23 13.98 -8.79
N GLY A 28 -9.26 13.81 -7.92
CA GLY A 28 -9.10 13.19 -6.61
C GLY A 28 -8.60 11.76 -6.67
N LEU A 29 -9.14 10.97 -7.60
CA LEU A 29 -8.67 9.61 -7.87
C LEU A 29 -7.19 9.60 -8.27
N GLY A 30 -6.75 10.56 -9.08
CA GLY A 30 -5.34 10.74 -9.45
C GLY A 30 -4.45 10.91 -8.21
N TRP A 31 -4.87 11.70 -7.23
CA TRP A 31 -4.14 11.86 -5.97
C TRP A 31 -4.17 10.59 -5.12
N SER A 32 -5.29 9.86 -5.05
CA SER A 32 -5.34 8.55 -4.38
C SER A 32 -4.34 7.57 -4.99
N ILE A 33 -4.30 7.46 -6.32
CA ILE A 33 -3.39 6.56 -7.04
C ILE A 33 -1.94 6.99 -6.86
N ALA A 34 -1.63 8.28 -7.01
CA ALA A 34 -0.27 8.80 -6.83
C ALA A 34 0.27 8.51 -5.42
N THR A 35 -0.54 8.79 -4.39
CA THR A 35 -0.20 8.48 -3.00
C THR A 35 0.04 6.99 -2.80
N ALA A 36 -0.86 6.14 -3.31
CA ALA A 36 -0.76 4.70 -3.21
C ALA A 36 0.49 4.16 -3.92
N LEU A 37 0.81 4.62 -5.12
CA LEU A 37 1.98 4.17 -5.88
C LEU A 37 3.30 4.57 -5.20
N CYS A 38 3.44 5.82 -4.76
CA CYS A 38 4.64 6.27 -4.06
C CYS A 38 4.82 5.50 -2.74
N ALA A 39 3.75 5.35 -1.95
CA ALA A 39 3.77 4.59 -0.71
C ALA A 39 4.03 3.10 -0.94
N TRP A 40 3.53 2.52 -2.04
CA TRP A 40 3.76 1.12 -2.40
C TRP A 40 5.23 0.84 -2.71
N VAL A 41 5.88 1.69 -3.51
CA VAL A 41 7.32 1.57 -3.79
C VAL A 41 8.11 1.60 -2.49
N MET A 42 7.82 2.55 -1.60
CA MET A 42 8.46 2.64 -0.29
C MET A 42 8.20 1.39 0.56
N ALA A 43 6.96 0.91 0.58
CA ALA A 43 6.56 -0.29 1.33
C ALA A 43 7.28 -1.55 0.82
N LEU A 44 7.41 -1.72 -0.50
CA LEU A 44 8.14 -2.83 -1.10
C LEU A 44 9.62 -2.80 -0.72
N VAL A 45 10.26 -1.65 -0.80
CA VAL A 45 11.69 -1.51 -0.47
C VAL A 45 11.93 -1.80 1.01
N ILE A 46 11.26 -1.06 1.91
CA ILE A 46 11.46 -1.21 3.35
C ILE A 46 11.00 -2.61 3.82
N GLY A 47 9.83 -3.04 3.38
CA GLY A 47 9.26 -4.34 3.76
C GLY A 47 10.13 -5.52 3.29
N SER A 48 10.70 -5.45 2.08
CA SER A 48 11.61 -6.49 1.58
C SER A 48 12.90 -6.54 2.39
N ILE A 49 13.48 -5.40 2.73
CA ILE A 49 14.67 -5.33 3.58
C ILE A 49 14.36 -5.90 4.96
N VAL A 50 13.35 -5.37 5.65
CA VAL A 50 12.99 -5.80 7.01
C VAL A 50 12.58 -7.28 7.04
N GLY A 51 11.76 -7.73 6.09
CA GLY A 51 11.34 -9.13 5.98
C GLY A 51 12.52 -10.08 5.80
N THR A 52 13.46 -9.73 4.92
CA THR A 52 14.69 -10.50 4.70
C THR A 52 15.59 -10.53 5.93
N LEU A 53 15.83 -9.38 6.57
CA LEU A 53 16.64 -9.27 7.78
C LEU A 53 16.10 -10.14 8.91
N ARG A 54 14.78 -10.28 9.03
CA ARG A 54 14.11 -11.12 10.04
C ARG A 54 14.25 -12.63 9.80
N THR A 55 14.84 -13.05 8.66
CA THR A 55 15.14 -14.46 8.36
C THR A 55 16.61 -14.80 8.51
N THR A 56 17.46 -13.83 8.87
CA THR A 56 18.91 -14.03 9.06
C THR A 56 19.21 -14.75 10.37
N ASN A 57 20.44 -15.25 10.51
CA ASN A 57 20.90 -15.93 11.75
C ASN A 57 21.32 -14.96 12.86
N ASN A 58 21.40 -13.65 12.57
CA ASN A 58 21.81 -12.66 13.55
C ASN A 58 20.62 -12.25 14.44
N ARG A 59 20.63 -12.71 15.70
CA ARG A 59 19.54 -12.46 16.68
C ARG A 59 19.29 -10.98 16.94
N TRP A 60 20.30 -10.11 16.85
CA TRP A 60 20.11 -8.67 17.08
C TRP A 60 19.37 -8.02 15.92
N VAL A 61 19.74 -8.35 14.69
CA VAL A 61 19.07 -7.89 13.48
C VAL A 61 17.62 -8.36 13.47
N VAL A 62 17.37 -9.61 13.84
CA VAL A 62 16.01 -10.16 13.94
C VAL A 62 15.20 -9.44 15.02
N ARG A 63 15.78 -9.15 16.20
CA ARG A 63 15.10 -8.38 17.26
C ARG A 63 14.72 -6.97 16.82
N LEU A 64 15.63 -6.26 16.16
CA LEU A 64 15.36 -4.91 15.63
C LEU A 64 14.24 -4.94 14.58
N GLY A 65 14.29 -5.89 13.64
CA GLY A 65 13.23 -6.06 12.64
C GLY A 65 11.87 -6.44 13.25
N ASN A 66 11.86 -7.26 14.30
CA ASN A 66 10.64 -7.59 15.03
C ASN A 66 10.09 -6.36 15.78
N GLY A 67 10.95 -5.58 16.45
CA GLY A 67 10.55 -4.34 17.12
C GLY A 67 9.92 -3.34 16.15
N TYR A 68 10.51 -3.17 14.97
CA TYR A 68 9.93 -2.34 13.92
C TYR A 68 8.52 -2.80 13.54
N VAL A 69 8.36 -4.09 13.27
CA VAL A 69 7.05 -4.65 12.88
C VAL A 69 6.03 -4.52 14.00
N GLU A 70 6.40 -4.81 15.25
CA GLU A 70 5.50 -4.71 16.40
C GLU A 70 5.03 -3.26 16.64
N ILE A 71 5.91 -2.27 16.51
CA ILE A 71 5.53 -0.86 16.67
C ILE A 71 4.50 -0.47 15.62
N PHE A 72 4.81 -0.61 14.34
CA PHE A 72 3.94 -0.13 13.27
C PHE A 72 2.66 -0.96 13.09
N ARG A 73 2.65 -2.24 13.47
CA ARG A 73 1.48 -3.10 13.38
C ARG A 73 0.41 -2.78 14.42
N ASN A 74 0.83 -2.34 15.62
CA ASN A 74 -0.07 -2.16 16.74
C ASN A 74 -0.65 -0.74 16.86
N ILE A 75 -0.22 0.20 16.01
CA ILE A 75 -0.76 1.56 15.98
C ILE A 75 -1.78 1.66 14.84
N PRO A 76 -3.02 2.12 15.10
CA PRO A 76 -4.03 2.34 14.05
C PRO A 76 -3.54 3.29 12.97
N LEU A 77 -3.89 3.02 11.70
CA LEU A 77 -3.43 3.83 10.56
C LEU A 77 -3.74 5.32 10.72
N ILE A 78 -4.94 5.66 11.18
CA ILE A 78 -5.34 7.06 11.37
C ILE A 78 -4.48 7.78 12.42
N VAL A 79 -4.10 7.08 13.50
CA VAL A 79 -3.21 7.63 14.53
C VAL A 79 -1.81 7.85 13.94
N GLN A 80 -1.30 6.88 13.16
CA GLN A 80 -0.04 7.06 12.45
C GLN A 80 -0.10 8.24 11.49
N MET A 81 -1.23 8.44 10.77
CA MET A 81 -1.40 9.57 9.86
C MET A 81 -1.22 10.92 10.58
N PHE A 82 -1.84 11.07 11.75
CA PHE A 82 -1.67 12.28 12.57
C PHE A 82 -0.25 12.42 13.13
N LEU A 83 0.39 11.32 13.54
CA LEU A 83 1.78 11.37 14.00
C LEU A 83 2.73 11.85 12.89
N TRP A 84 2.59 11.34 11.67
CA TRP A 84 3.41 11.75 10.55
C TRP A 84 3.17 13.19 10.11
N PHE A 85 1.94 13.68 10.20
CA PHE A 85 1.58 15.03 9.78
C PHE A 85 1.88 16.09 10.86
N PHE A 86 1.49 15.85 12.12
CA PHE A 86 1.60 16.85 13.18
C PHE A 86 2.85 16.71 14.05
N VAL A 87 3.29 15.48 14.32
CA VAL A 87 4.33 15.24 15.33
C VAL A 87 5.72 15.10 14.68
N MET A 88 5.82 14.39 13.55
CA MET A 88 7.11 14.15 12.91
C MET A 88 7.86 15.44 12.55
N PRO A 89 7.23 16.52 12.03
CA PRO A 89 7.92 17.76 11.77
C PRO A 89 8.52 18.44 13.03
N GLU A 90 7.98 18.15 14.22
CA GLU A 90 8.51 18.67 15.49
C GLU A 90 9.71 17.85 16.01
N LEU A 91 9.84 16.60 15.59
CA LEU A 91 10.90 15.69 16.04
C LEU A 91 12.18 15.77 15.20
N VAL A 92 12.11 16.36 14.01
CA VAL A 92 13.26 16.55 13.13
C VAL A 92 13.94 17.91 13.40
N PRO A 93 15.19 18.14 12.92
CA PRO A 93 15.85 19.44 13.07
C PRO A 93 14.97 20.59 12.53
N LYS A 94 14.94 21.72 13.24
CA LYS A 94 14.03 22.87 12.96
C LYS A 94 13.95 23.24 11.47
N GLY A 95 15.08 23.37 10.79
CA GLY A 95 15.08 23.75 9.37
C GLY A 95 14.33 22.76 8.47
N LEU A 96 14.42 21.45 8.76
CA LEU A 96 13.68 20.43 8.03
C LEU A 96 12.19 20.42 8.44
N GLY A 97 11.91 20.56 9.73
CA GLY A 97 10.54 20.62 10.23
C GLY A 97 9.78 21.81 9.68
N ASP A 98 10.40 22.99 9.65
CA ASP A 98 9.82 24.20 9.08
C ASP A 98 9.60 24.08 7.56
N ALA A 99 10.55 23.46 6.84
CA ALA A 99 10.40 23.21 5.42
C ALA A 99 9.22 22.27 5.13
N ILE A 100 9.00 21.22 5.95
CA ILE A 100 7.84 20.32 5.82
C ILE A 100 6.53 21.05 6.08
N LYS A 101 6.47 21.87 7.13
CA LYS A 101 5.25 22.64 7.49
C LYS A 101 4.90 23.72 6.47
N GLN A 102 5.89 24.28 5.79
CA GLN A 102 5.71 25.34 4.79
C GLN A 102 5.47 24.80 3.38
N MET A 103 5.41 23.47 3.18
CA MET A 103 5.11 22.91 1.88
C MET A 103 3.72 23.37 1.39
N PRO A 104 3.64 23.94 0.17
CA PRO A 104 2.35 24.37 -0.36
C PRO A 104 1.43 23.16 -0.63
N PRO A 105 0.09 23.36 -0.58
CA PRO A 105 -0.84 22.34 -1.02
C PRO A 105 -0.58 21.94 -2.48
N PRO A 106 -0.72 20.65 -2.82
CA PRO A 106 -1.13 19.53 -1.97
C PRO A 106 0.04 18.82 -1.26
N TRP A 107 1.29 19.28 -1.47
CA TRP A 107 2.50 18.57 -1.03
C TRP A 107 2.61 18.44 0.48
N GLY A 108 2.17 19.45 1.22
CA GLY A 108 2.17 19.42 2.69
C GLY A 108 1.38 18.26 3.30
N ALA A 109 0.32 17.79 2.63
CA ALA A 109 -0.44 16.62 3.05
C ALA A 109 0.02 15.33 2.32
N PHE A 110 0.45 15.45 1.04
CA PHE A 110 0.87 14.31 0.23
C PHE A 110 2.10 13.59 0.79
N VAL A 111 3.14 14.35 1.16
CA VAL A 111 4.39 13.76 1.65
C VAL A 111 4.19 12.98 2.95
N PRO A 112 3.57 13.53 4.02
CA PRO A 112 3.25 12.77 5.22
C PRO A 112 2.33 11.57 4.96
N ALA A 113 1.36 11.68 4.03
CA ALA A 113 0.49 10.57 3.65
C ALA A 113 1.29 9.41 3.02
N VAL A 114 2.21 9.71 2.09
CA VAL A 114 3.09 8.72 1.47
C VAL A 114 3.98 8.03 2.52
N LEU A 115 4.60 8.80 3.41
CA LEU A 115 5.44 8.26 4.48
C LEU A 115 4.64 7.35 5.42
N CYS A 116 3.48 7.81 5.88
CA CYS A 116 2.60 7.03 6.76
C CYS A 116 2.17 5.71 6.11
N LEU A 117 1.57 5.79 4.92
CA LEU A 117 1.06 4.61 4.22
C LEU A 117 2.18 3.65 3.82
N GLY A 118 3.34 4.18 3.42
CA GLY A 118 4.51 3.39 3.08
C GLY A 118 5.05 2.61 4.29
N MET A 119 5.22 3.27 5.44
CA MET A 119 5.67 2.62 6.68
C MET A 119 4.65 1.61 7.19
N PHE A 120 3.36 1.98 7.24
CA PHE A 120 2.28 1.10 7.65
C PHE A 120 2.17 -0.17 6.79
N THR A 121 2.26 -0.03 5.47
CA THR A 121 2.15 -1.16 4.54
C THR A 121 3.43 -1.98 4.50
N SER A 122 4.60 -1.37 4.72
CA SER A 122 5.90 -2.08 4.72
C SER A 122 5.96 -3.21 5.74
N VAL A 123 5.26 -3.07 6.86
CA VAL A 123 5.15 -4.13 7.87
C VAL A 123 4.47 -5.37 7.31
N ARG A 124 3.39 -5.20 6.56
CA ARG A 124 2.66 -6.31 5.92
C ARG A 124 3.51 -6.96 4.84
N VAL A 125 4.17 -6.15 4.02
CA VAL A 125 5.16 -6.63 3.04
C VAL A 125 6.27 -7.40 3.73
N ALA A 126 6.80 -6.91 4.86
CA ALA A 126 7.84 -7.60 5.63
C ALA A 126 7.39 -8.98 6.15
N GLU A 127 6.13 -9.10 6.61
CA GLU A 127 5.58 -10.39 7.00
C GLU A 127 5.41 -11.33 5.80
N GLN A 128 4.95 -10.83 4.65
CA GLN A 128 4.83 -11.64 3.43
C GLN A 128 6.20 -12.14 2.95
N VAL A 129 7.20 -11.25 2.90
CA VAL A 129 8.56 -11.62 2.48
C VAL A 129 9.17 -12.65 3.43
N ARG A 130 9.03 -12.44 4.74
CA ARG A 130 9.47 -13.41 5.75
C ARG A 130 8.80 -14.76 5.56
N ALA A 131 7.47 -14.79 5.42
CA ALA A 131 6.70 -16.00 5.21
C ALA A 131 7.11 -16.72 3.91
N GLY A 132 7.29 -15.96 2.82
CA GLY A 132 7.74 -16.50 1.54
C GLY A 132 9.13 -17.14 1.61
N ILE A 133 10.10 -16.51 2.30
CA ILE A 133 11.42 -17.08 2.49
C ILE A 133 11.37 -18.35 3.37
N GLN A 134 10.55 -18.33 4.43
CA GLN A 134 10.42 -19.45 5.36
C GLN A 134 9.65 -20.65 4.77
N SER A 135 8.82 -20.44 3.76
CA SER A 135 8.10 -21.52 3.05
C SER A 135 9.00 -22.32 2.10
N LEU A 136 10.19 -21.80 1.77
CA LEU A 136 11.13 -22.49 0.88
C LEU A 136 11.76 -23.70 1.58
N PRO A 137 11.96 -24.84 0.87
CA PRO A 137 12.64 -26.01 1.41
C PRO A 137 14.04 -25.65 1.92
N ARG A 138 14.42 -26.16 3.10
CA ARG A 138 15.75 -25.93 3.69
C ARG A 138 16.90 -26.33 2.75
N GLY A 139 16.68 -27.32 1.90
CA GLY A 139 17.63 -27.76 0.88
C GLY A 139 18.08 -26.66 -0.08
N GLN A 140 17.23 -25.67 -0.37
CA GLN A 140 17.61 -24.54 -1.24
C GLN A 140 18.75 -23.71 -0.62
N ARG A 141 18.67 -23.45 0.68
CA ARG A 141 19.72 -22.73 1.40
C ARG A 141 21.01 -23.56 1.50
N MET A 142 20.88 -24.86 1.78
CA MET A 142 21.99 -25.79 1.88
C MET A 142 22.70 -25.96 0.53
N ALA A 143 21.95 -26.07 -0.57
CA ALA A 143 22.50 -26.14 -1.92
C ALA A 143 23.31 -24.88 -2.28
N GLY A 144 22.81 -23.70 -1.96
CA GLY A 144 23.56 -22.44 -2.15
C GLY A 144 24.90 -22.46 -1.41
N THR A 145 24.90 -22.89 -0.15
CA THR A 145 26.14 -23.03 0.65
C THR A 145 27.09 -24.09 0.07
N ALA A 146 26.58 -25.24 -0.36
CA ALA A 146 27.37 -26.29 -0.98
C ALA A 146 28.02 -25.87 -2.30
N MET A 147 27.38 -24.95 -3.03
CA MET A 147 27.94 -24.33 -4.24
C MET A 147 28.94 -23.18 -3.95
N GLY A 148 29.28 -22.94 -2.67
CA GLY A 148 30.20 -21.88 -2.28
C GLY A 148 29.64 -20.47 -2.28
N LEU A 149 28.32 -20.31 -2.38
CA LEU A 149 27.68 -18.99 -2.29
C LEU A 149 27.75 -18.44 -0.87
N THR A 150 28.08 -17.15 -0.75
CA THR A 150 27.94 -16.42 0.51
C THR A 150 26.47 -16.34 0.91
N SER A 151 26.18 -16.06 2.19
CA SER A 151 24.79 -15.86 2.65
C SER A 151 24.06 -14.80 1.83
N MET A 152 24.69 -13.65 1.54
CA MET A 152 24.12 -12.59 0.73
C MET A 152 23.80 -13.06 -0.71
N GLN A 153 24.71 -13.81 -1.32
CA GLN A 153 24.50 -14.38 -2.66
C GLN A 153 23.38 -15.41 -2.66
N THR A 154 23.31 -16.27 -1.62
CA THR A 154 22.22 -17.24 -1.46
C THR A 154 20.87 -16.53 -1.35
N TYR A 155 20.76 -15.46 -0.55
CA TYR A 155 19.53 -14.65 -0.50
C TYR A 155 19.22 -14.02 -1.85
N ARG A 156 20.17 -13.34 -2.48
CA ARG A 156 19.95 -12.57 -3.70
C ARG A 156 19.61 -13.44 -4.92
N TYR A 157 20.29 -14.56 -5.09
CA TYR A 157 20.19 -15.36 -6.32
C TYR A 157 19.29 -16.59 -6.18
N VAL A 158 19.04 -17.09 -4.96
CA VAL A 158 18.28 -18.31 -4.75
C VAL A 158 16.96 -18.04 -4.01
N LEU A 159 17.01 -17.47 -2.80
CA LEU A 159 15.85 -17.41 -1.92
C LEU A 159 14.88 -16.30 -2.31
N LEU A 160 15.34 -15.06 -2.50
CA LEU A 160 14.47 -13.91 -2.79
C LEU A 160 13.72 -14.07 -4.10
N PRO A 161 14.34 -14.48 -5.24
CA PRO A 161 13.60 -14.66 -6.49
C PRO A 161 12.47 -15.69 -6.37
N GLN A 162 12.67 -16.75 -5.59
CA GLN A 162 11.65 -17.78 -5.36
C GLN A 162 10.56 -17.27 -4.39
N ALA A 163 10.96 -16.63 -3.28
CA ALA A 163 10.05 -16.09 -2.30
C ALA A 163 9.10 -15.05 -2.92
N PHE A 164 9.63 -14.12 -3.73
CA PHE A 164 8.79 -13.11 -4.39
C PHE A 164 7.73 -13.72 -5.33
N ARG A 165 8.03 -14.82 -6.00
CA ARG A 165 7.04 -15.54 -6.83
C ARG A 165 5.91 -16.12 -6.00
N ILE A 166 6.22 -16.64 -4.81
CA ILE A 166 5.23 -17.22 -3.89
C ILE A 166 4.33 -16.15 -3.28
N ILE A 167 4.90 -15.00 -2.92
CA ILE A 167 4.16 -13.94 -2.22
C ILE A 167 3.45 -12.94 -3.17
N LEU A 168 3.61 -13.06 -4.48
CA LEU A 168 3.00 -12.15 -5.43
C LEU A 168 1.47 -12.04 -5.27
N PRO A 169 0.68 -13.13 -5.10
CA PRO A 169 -0.76 -13.03 -4.85
C PRO A 169 -1.12 -12.25 -3.57
N PRO A 170 -0.54 -12.52 -2.39
CA PRO A 170 -0.82 -11.70 -1.21
C PRO A 170 -0.33 -10.24 -1.35
N LEU A 171 0.76 -9.97 -2.09
CA LEU A 171 1.18 -8.60 -2.40
C LEU A 171 0.15 -7.84 -3.23
N THR A 172 -0.57 -8.52 -4.14
CA THR A 172 -1.70 -7.94 -4.88
C THR A 172 -2.77 -7.39 -3.93
N SER A 173 -3.12 -8.18 -2.91
CA SER A 173 -4.09 -7.77 -1.89
C SER A 173 -3.61 -6.56 -1.08
N GLU A 174 -2.33 -6.51 -0.74
CA GLU A 174 -1.75 -5.35 -0.03
C GLU A 174 -1.71 -4.09 -0.91
N PHE A 175 -1.48 -4.23 -2.21
CA PHE A 175 -1.55 -3.11 -3.14
C PHE A 175 -2.98 -2.55 -3.28
N MET A 176 -3.99 -3.39 -3.33
CA MET A 176 -5.39 -2.93 -3.28
C MET A 176 -5.73 -2.26 -1.94
N ASN A 177 -5.16 -2.77 -0.84
CA ASN A 177 -5.38 -2.19 0.48
C ASN A 177 -4.78 -0.78 0.60
N ILE A 178 -3.58 -0.54 0.06
CA ILE A 178 -2.95 0.79 0.14
C ILE A 178 -3.73 1.83 -0.68
N ILE A 179 -4.33 1.45 -1.83
CA ILE A 179 -5.21 2.32 -2.61
C ILE A 179 -6.45 2.71 -1.78
N LYS A 180 -7.09 1.77 -1.11
CA LYS A 180 -8.24 2.06 -0.23
C LYS A 180 -7.83 2.89 0.99
N ASN A 181 -6.70 2.56 1.60
CA ASN A 181 -6.17 3.26 2.77
C ASN A 181 -5.71 4.69 2.46
N SER A 182 -5.45 5.04 1.19
CA SER A 182 -5.15 6.43 0.82
C SER A 182 -6.29 7.39 1.20
N SER A 183 -7.53 6.88 1.30
CA SER A 183 -8.68 7.67 1.77
C SER A 183 -8.51 8.24 3.19
N VAL A 184 -7.67 7.62 4.04
CA VAL A 184 -7.40 8.16 5.38
C VAL A 184 -6.68 9.50 5.32
N ALA A 185 -5.98 9.81 4.21
CA ALA A 185 -5.27 11.08 4.03
C ALA A 185 -6.20 12.32 3.94
N LEU A 186 -7.51 12.11 3.73
CA LEU A 186 -8.50 13.19 3.87
C LEU A 186 -8.43 13.86 5.25
N THR A 187 -8.06 13.11 6.30
CA THR A 187 -8.02 13.61 7.68
C THR A 187 -6.91 14.62 7.93
N ILE A 188 -5.92 14.66 7.07
CA ILE A 188 -4.82 15.64 7.08
C ILE A 188 -4.90 16.65 5.92
N GLY A 189 -6.06 16.71 5.24
CA GLY A 189 -6.35 17.71 4.22
C GLY A 189 -5.89 17.38 2.79
N LEU A 190 -5.48 16.13 2.51
CA LEU A 190 -5.23 15.71 1.13
C LEU A 190 -6.53 15.57 0.36
N MET A 191 -6.68 16.34 -0.73
CA MET A 191 -7.86 16.33 -1.60
C MET A 191 -7.82 15.15 -2.59
N GLU A 192 -7.75 13.93 -2.03
CA GLU A 192 -7.89 12.66 -2.73
C GLU A 192 -9.38 12.34 -3.03
N LEU A 193 -9.68 11.18 -3.59
CA LEU A 193 -11.01 10.84 -4.08
C LEU A 193 -12.12 10.97 -3.00
N THR A 194 -11.89 10.45 -1.79
CA THR A 194 -12.91 10.52 -0.71
C THR A 194 -13.09 11.94 -0.19
N ALA A 195 -11.99 12.71 -0.07
CA ALA A 195 -12.05 14.11 0.31
C ALA A 195 -12.86 14.94 -0.69
N ARG A 196 -12.65 14.69 -2.00
CA ARG A 196 -13.40 15.37 -3.05
C ARG A 196 -14.86 14.94 -3.13
N ALA A 197 -15.16 13.67 -2.87
CA ALA A 197 -16.54 13.21 -2.77
C ALA A 197 -17.26 13.88 -1.58
N ARG A 198 -16.58 14.04 -0.45
CA ARG A 198 -17.08 14.79 0.69
C ARG A 198 -17.31 16.26 0.36
N ALA A 199 -16.36 16.91 -0.28
CA ALA A 199 -16.51 18.31 -0.73
C ALA A 199 -17.68 18.47 -1.73
N MET A 200 -17.81 17.53 -2.68
CA MET A 200 -18.97 17.50 -3.60
C MET A 200 -20.29 17.39 -2.84
N GLN A 201 -20.36 16.52 -1.83
CA GLN A 201 -21.55 16.38 -1.00
C GLN A 201 -21.87 17.67 -0.25
N GLU A 202 -20.86 18.34 0.31
CA GLU A 202 -21.03 19.60 1.03
C GLU A 202 -21.52 20.74 0.11
N MET A 203 -21.01 20.80 -1.13
CA MET A 203 -21.39 21.83 -2.11
C MET A 203 -22.74 21.57 -2.78
N SER A 204 -23.09 20.31 -3.05
CA SER A 204 -24.27 19.94 -3.84
C SER A 204 -25.44 19.42 -3.01
N PHE A 205 -25.23 19.08 -1.73
CA PHE A 205 -26.17 18.36 -0.86
C PHE A 205 -26.62 17.00 -1.42
N LYS A 206 -25.83 16.42 -2.38
CA LYS A 206 -26.10 15.14 -3.03
C LYS A 206 -25.20 14.05 -2.47
N VAL A 207 -25.53 13.57 -1.25
CA VAL A 207 -24.73 12.60 -0.49
C VAL A 207 -24.57 11.29 -1.24
N PHE A 208 -25.68 10.71 -1.72
CA PHE A 208 -25.68 9.39 -2.33
C PHE A 208 -24.94 9.38 -3.67
N GLU A 209 -25.18 10.39 -4.52
CA GLU A 209 -24.52 10.51 -5.83
C GLU A 209 -23.00 10.68 -5.66
N ALA A 210 -22.55 11.52 -4.72
CA ALA A 210 -21.13 11.77 -4.48
C ALA A 210 -20.39 10.51 -4.01
N PHE A 211 -20.91 9.85 -2.97
CA PHE A 211 -20.25 8.65 -2.43
C PHE A 211 -20.44 7.40 -3.29
N ALA A 212 -21.57 7.26 -4.00
CA ALA A 212 -21.74 6.18 -4.95
C ALA A 212 -20.77 6.33 -6.14
N ALA A 213 -20.59 7.53 -6.68
CA ALA A 213 -19.60 7.78 -7.72
C ALA A 213 -18.18 7.48 -7.27
N ALA A 214 -17.78 7.92 -6.07
CA ALA A 214 -16.49 7.58 -5.50
C ALA A 214 -16.33 6.07 -5.30
N THR A 215 -17.37 5.37 -4.83
CA THR A 215 -17.36 3.92 -4.66
C THR A 215 -17.13 3.21 -5.98
N VAL A 216 -17.85 3.61 -7.04
CA VAL A 216 -17.67 3.05 -8.39
C VAL A 216 -16.23 3.28 -8.89
N LEU A 217 -15.69 4.48 -8.70
CA LEU A 217 -14.31 4.80 -9.10
C LEU A 217 -13.27 3.94 -8.35
N TYR A 218 -13.44 3.73 -7.03
CA TYR A 218 -12.59 2.81 -6.27
C TYR A 218 -12.72 1.36 -6.75
N LEU A 219 -13.94 0.89 -7.01
CA LEU A 219 -14.18 -0.47 -7.52
C LEU A 219 -13.51 -0.69 -8.88
N LEU A 220 -13.69 0.24 -9.81
CA LEU A 220 -13.06 0.19 -11.14
C LEU A 220 -11.53 0.19 -11.02
N THR A 221 -10.97 1.05 -10.19
CA THR A 221 -9.52 1.11 -9.95
C THR A 221 -8.99 -0.21 -9.40
N ASN A 222 -9.65 -0.77 -8.39
CA ASN A 222 -9.25 -2.07 -7.83
C ASN A 222 -9.41 -3.21 -8.85
N LEU A 223 -10.45 -3.19 -9.68
CA LEU A 223 -10.61 -4.17 -10.75
C LEU A 223 -9.46 -4.11 -11.76
N VAL A 224 -9.07 -2.90 -12.18
CA VAL A 224 -7.91 -2.70 -13.06
C VAL A 224 -6.64 -3.25 -12.42
N VAL A 225 -6.41 -2.97 -11.13
CA VAL A 225 -5.27 -3.51 -10.39
C VAL A 225 -5.27 -5.03 -10.36
N VAL A 226 -6.41 -5.66 -10.07
CA VAL A 226 -6.54 -7.14 -10.09
C VAL A 226 -6.17 -7.72 -11.46
N VAL A 227 -6.68 -7.11 -12.54
CA VAL A 227 -6.38 -7.57 -13.90
C VAL A 227 -4.89 -7.44 -14.21
N LEU A 228 -4.29 -6.27 -13.93
CA LEU A 228 -2.86 -6.03 -14.14
C LEU A 228 -1.99 -7.00 -13.33
N MET A 229 -2.32 -7.21 -12.06
CA MET A 229 -1.55 -8.11 -11.19
C MET A 229 -1.69 -9.57 -11.61
N ARG A 230 -2.85 -10.02 -12.07
CA ARG A 230 -3.03 -11.36 -12.66
C ARG A 230 -2.16 -11.56 -13.90
N LEU A 231 -2.01 -10.52 -14.74
CA LEU A 231 -1.09 -10.57 -15.89
C LEU A 231 0.37 -10.69 -15.44
N VAL A 232 0.77 -9.99 -14.39
CA VAL A 232 2.12 -10.12 -13.80
C VAL A 232 2.31 -11.53 -13.21
N GLU A 233 1.34 -12.02 -12.42
CA GLU A 233 1.37 -13.37 -11.84
C GLU A 233 1.51 -14.46 -12.90
N SER A 234 0.75 -14.36 -13.99
CA SER A 234 0.80 -15.34 -15.08
C SER A 234 2.17 -15.45 -15.75
N LYS A 235 2.89 -14.31 -15.87
CA LYS A 235 4.24 -14.26 -16.46
C LYS A 235 5.33 -14.78 -15.53
N VAL A 236 5.10 -14.71 -14.20
CA VAL A 236 6.11 -15.07 -13.19
C VAL A 236 5.88 -16.49 -12.64
N ARG A 237 4.75 -17.10 -12.95
CA ARG A 237 4.36 -18.42 -12.44
C ARG A 237 5.31 -19.51 -12.94
N VAL A 238 5.90 -20.25 -11.99
CA VAL A 238 6.71 -21.45 -12.29
C VAL A 238 5.84 -22.68 -12.07
N PRO A 239 5.62 -23.53 -13.10
CA PRO A 239 4.91 -24.79 -12.92
C PRO A 239 5.60 -25.65 -11.87
N GLY A 240 4.84 -26.18 -10.91
CA GLY A 240 5.34 -27.08 -9.86
C GLY A 240 5.69 -26.44 -8.51
N LEU A 241 5.93 -25.12 -8.42
CA LEU A 241 6.27 -24.47 -7.15
C LEU A 241 5.04 -24.19 -6.24
N ILE A 242 3.84 -24.10 -6.83
CA ILE A 242 2.58 -23.77 -6.13
C ILE A 242 1.70 -25.01 -5.92
N ALA A 243 2.01 -26.14 -6.58
CA ALA A 243 1.19 -27.35 -6.51
C ALA A 243 1.42 -28.19 -5.23
N ALA A 244 2.41 -27.89 -4.41
CA ALA A 244 2.72 -28.67 -3.21
C ALA A 244 1.84 -28.37 -1.98
N GLY A 245 0.93 -27.38 -2.06
CA GLY A 245 0.07 -26.99 -0.95
C GLY A 245 -1.40 -27.43 -1.04
N GLY A 246 -1.82 -28.08 -2.13
CA GLY A 246 -3.22 -28.33 -2.47
C GLY A 246 -3.71 -29.78 -2.48
N ASN A 247 -2.90 -30.79 -2.20
CA ASN A 247 -3.36 -32.18 -2.22
C ASN A 247 -2.78 -33.00 -1.05
N ILE A 248 -3.25 -32.71 0.17
CA ILE A 248 -3.23 -33.68 1.27
C ILE A 248 -4.65 -33.76 1.82
N SER A 249 -5.55 -34.43 1.11
CA SER A 249 -6.73 -35.10 1.66
C SER A 249 -7.50 -35.85 0.57
N ALA A 250 -6.93 -36.96 0.09
CA ALA A 250 -7.71 -38.06 -0.46
C ALA A 250 -6.85 -39.30 -0.36
N GLY A 251 -7.02 -40.06 0.70
CA GLY A 251 -6.36 -41.36 0.83
C GLY A 251 -6.38 -41.89 2.27
N HIS A 252 -7.43 -42.60 2.57
CA HIS A 252 -7.82 -43.51 3.65
C HIS A 252 -8.80 -42.98 4.67
#